data_87ae26681aca5217d810e02d1acaa553
#
_entry.id   87ae26681aca5217d810e02d1acaa553
#
_cell.length_a   1.000
_cell.length_b   1.000
_cell.length_c   1.000
_cell.angle_alpha   90.00
_cell.angle_beta   90.00
_cell.angle_gamma   90.00
#
_symmetry.space_group_name_H-M   'P 1'
#
loop_
_entity.id
_entity.type
_entity.pdbx_description
1 polymer ?
#
loop_
_entity_poly.entity_id
_entity_poly.type
_entity_poly.pdbx_seq_one_letter_code
_entity_poly.pdbx_strand_id
1 'polypeptide(L)'
;MVLFFVILALVFVLVLVIVSNIVIVPQSKVYVIERLGSYSDTWTAGLHVKIPFIERIAKKVSLKEQVADFPPQPVITRDNVTMQIDTVVFFQVMDAKLYTYGVNQPIAAIESLSATTLRNIIGEMELDHTLTSRDVINGKITAILDEATDKWGIKVNRVEVKNIIPPREIQEAMEKQMKAEREKRAVILKADGEKQAAITAAEGEKESAILRADAVKQQRILEAEGEAQAILAVQKANADAIRLLNEAMPSDKVLAIRSLEALAKVANGKATKIIIPI
;
A
#
# COMPACT_ATOMS: atom_id res chain seq x y z
N MET A 1 -38.63 76.88 -6.82
CA MET A 1 -38.77 75.60 -7.55
C MET A 1 -37.45 75.20 -8.22
N VAL A 2 -36.78 76.01 -8.99
CA VAL A 2 -35.52 75.67 -9.67
C VAL A 2 -34.42 75.23 -8.69
N LEU A 3 -34.21 75.97 -7.58
CA LEU A 3 -33.21 75.62 -6.55
C LEU A 3 -33.49 74.26 -5.93
N PHE A 4 -34.73 73.86 -5.69
CA PHE A 4 -35.12 72.55 -5.14
C PHE A 4 -34.74 71.43 -6.12
N PHE A 5 -35.00 71.56 -7.45
CA PHE A 5 -34.63 70.55 -8.42
C PHE A 5 -33.12 70.45 -8.60
N VAL A 6 -32.36 71.54 -8.48
CA VAL A 6 -30.88 71.54 -8.55
C VAL A 6 -30.33 70.78 -7.32
N ILE A 7 -30.84 71.02 -6.11
CA ILE A 7 -30.40 70.31 -4.91
C ILE A 7 -30.75 68.81 -5.01
N LEU A 8 -31.94 68.45 -5.50
CA LEU A 8 -32.37 67.08 -5.68
C LEU A 8 -31.48 66.34 -6.69
N ALA A 9 -31.16 66.98 -7.81
CA ALA A 9 -30.25 66.45 -8.83
C ALA A 9 -28.82 66.22 -8.26
N LEU A 10 -28.32 67.16 -7.46
CA LEU A 10 -27.00 67.08 -6.85
C LEU A 10 -26.94 65.94 -5.80
N VAL A 11 -27.99 65.77 -4.98
CA VAL A 11 -28.11 64.65 -4.04
C VAL A 11 -28.20 63.31 -4.79
N PHE A 12 -28.97 63.25 -5.88
CA PHE A 12 -29.07 62.06 -6.72
C PHE A 12 -27.72 61.65 -7.34
N VAL A 13 -26.96 62.60 -7.86
CA VAL A 13 -25.60 62.37 -8.38
C VAL A 13 -24.66 61.91 -7.27
N LEU A 14 -24.75 62.52 -6.08
CA LEU A 14 -23.93 62.10 -4.93
C LEU A 14 -24.21 60.64 -4.55
N VAL A 15 -25.51 60.28 -4.47
CA VAL A 15 -25.92 58.90 -4.14
C VAL A 15 -25.41 57.92 -5.23
N LEU A 16 -25.54 58.27 -6.50
CA LEU A 16 -24.99 57.45 -7.63
C LEU A 16 -23.49 57.24 -7.49
N VAL A 17 -22.74 58.29 -7.16
CA VAL A 17 -21.27 58.18 -6.94
C VAL A 17 -20.96 57.27 -5.77
N ILE A 18 -21.66 57.38 -4.65
CA ILE A 18 -21.46 56.50 -3.49
C ILE A 18 -21.76 55.05 -3.83
N VAL A 19 -22.92 54.77 -4.44
CA VAL A 19 -23.33 53.42 -4.79
C VAL A 19 -22.37 52.75 -5.79
N SER A 20 -21.86 53.51 -6.80
CA SER A 20 -20.92 53.00 -7.79
C SER A 20 -19.52 52.67 -7.23
N ASN A 21 -19.21 53.16 -6.04
CA ASN A 21 -17.92 52.92 -5.36
C ASN A 21 -18.00 51.86 -4.23
N ILE A 22 -19.14 51.21 -4.08
CA ILE A 22 -19.28 50.06 -3.19
C ILE A 22 -18.60 48.85 -3.84
N VAL A 23 -17.66 48.26 -3.12
CA VAL A 23 -16.92 47.06 -3.55
C VAL A 23 -17.13 45.93 -2.55
N ILE A 24 -17.60 44.80 -3.04
CA ILE A 24 -17.76 43.59 -2.23
C ILE A 24 -16.54 42.71 -2.46
N VAL A 25 -15.79 42.42 -1.39
CA VAL A 25 -14.62 41.54 -1.41
C VAL A 25 -15.06 40.13 -1.04
N PRO A 26 -14.88 39.11 -1.92
CA PRO A 26 -15.19 37.72 -1.60
C PRO A 26 -14.30 37.16 -0.48
N GLN A 27 -14.78 36.18 0.28
CA GLN A 27 -14.10 35.61 1.47
C GLN A 27 -12.69 35.06 1.18
N SER A 28 -12.43 34.60 -0.03
CA SER A 28 -11.13 34.02 -0.38
C SER A 28 -10.18 34.99 -1.11
N LYS A 29 -10.53 36.28 -1.15
CA LYS A 29 -9.74 37.32 -1.82
C LYS A 29 -9.46 38.48 -0.87
N VAL A 30 -8.38 39.16 -1.16
CA VAL A 30 -7.97 40.38 -0.48
C VAL A 30 -7.61 41.41 -1.55
N TYR A 31 -8.03 42.67 -1.35
CA TYR A 31 -7.73 43.75 -2.29
C TYR A 31 -6.76 44.74 -1.63
N VAL A 32 -5.66 44.98 -2.33
CA VAL A 32 -4.68 45.97 -1.93
C VAL A 32 -5.08 47.32 -2.49
N ILE A 33 -5.22 48.32 -1.60
CA ILE A 33 -5.69 49.66 -1.93
C ILE A 33 -4.53 50.65 -1.89
N GLU A 34 -4.42 51.43 -2.96
CA GLU A 34 -3.52 52.57 -3.05
C GLU A 34 -4.31 53.86 -2.98
N ARG A 35 -3.76 54.81 -2.26
CA ARG A 35 -4.25 56.18 -2.19
C ARG A 35 -3.17 57.12 -2.74
N LEU A 36 -3.45 57.78 -3.89
CA LEU A 36 -2.52 58.68 -4.57
C LEU A 36 -1.12 58.05 -4.80
N GLY A 37 -1.08 56.75 -5.14
CA GLY A 37 0.14 56.03 -5.44
C GLY A 37 0.90 55.43 -4.22
N SER A 38 0.39 55.67 -3.01
CA SER A 38 0.93 55.06 -1.79
C SER A 38 0.01 53.94 -1.27
N TYR A 39 0.58 52.88 -0.69
CA TYR A 39 -0.20 51.87 0.01
C TYR A 39 -1.03 52.51 1.12
N SER A 40 -2.34 52.26 1.13
CA SER A 40 -3.26 52.77 2.14
C SER A 40 -3.75 51.69 3.07
N ASP A 41 -4.36 50.64 2.51
CA ASP A 41 -5.01 49.59 3.31
C ASP A 41 -5.12 48.28 2.51
N THR A 42 -5.45 47.20 3.22
CA THR A 42 -5.70 45.89 2.66
C THR A 42 -7.11 45.45 3.04
N TRP A 43 -8.01 45.43 2.09
CA TRP A 43 -9.40 45.06 2.33
C TRP A 43 -9.58 43.55 2.35
N THR A 44 -10.03 43.06 3.50
CA THR A 44 -10.45 41.68 3.70
C THR A 44 -11.89 41.46 3.22
N ALA A 45 -12.40 40.22 3.33
CA ALA A 45 -13.75 39.88 2.93
C ALA A 45 -14.81 40.80 3.61
N GLY A 46 -15.71 41.31 2.82
CA GLY A 46 -16.79 42.19 3.30
C GLY A 46 -17.13 43.31 2.32
N LEU A 47 -17.93 44.25 2.79
CA LEU A 47 -18.35 45.43 2.04
C LEU A 47 -17.43 46.59 2.38
N HIS A 48 -16.84 47.17 1.33
CA HIS A 48 -15.95 48.34 1.44
C HIS A 48 -16.42 49.44 0.49
N VAL A 49 -16.13 50.68 0.86
CA VAL A 49 -16.43 51.84 0.04
C VAL A 49 -15.10 52.49 -0.42
N LYS A 50 -14.92 52.58 -1.73
CA LYS A 50 -13.76 53.20 -2.35
C LYS A 50 -13.96 54.71 -2.49
N ILE A 51 -12.97 55.51 -2.13
CA ILE A 51 -13.00 56.96 -2.37
C ILE A 51 -12.70 57.19 -3.86
N PRO A 52 -13.67 57.71 -4.64
CA PRO A 52 -13.49 57.96 -6.07
C PRO A 52 -12.33 58.96 -6.30
N PHE A 53 -11.58 58.76 -7.38
CA PHE A 53 -10.43 59.55 -7.81
C PHE A 53 -9.17 59.48 -6.94
N ILE A 54 -9.30 59.20 -5.66
CA ILE A 54 -8.18 59.15 -4.69
C ILE A 54 -7.68 57.74 -4.46
N GLU A 55 -8.60 56.77 -4.36
CA GLU A 55 -8.26 55.37 -4.11
C GLU A 55 -8.42 54.48 -5.33
N ARG A 56 -7.46 53.60 -5.54
CA ARG A 56 -7.52 52.54 -6.55
C ARG A 56 -7.20 51.20 -5.99
N ILE A 57 -7.78 50.16 -6.56
CA ILE A 57 -7.42 48.78 -6.31
C ILE A 57 -6.13 48.47 -7.08
N ALA A 58 -4.99 48.34 -6.37
CA ALA A 58 -3.71 48.03 -6.95
C ALA A 58 -3.65 46.57 -7.45
N LYS A 59 -4.07 45.65 -6.59
CA LYS A 59 -4.07 44.20 -6.91
C LYS A 59 -5.17 43.47 -6.17
N LYS A 60 -5.77 42.49 -6.84
CA LYS A 60 -6.72 41.53 -6.26
C LYS A 60 -5.99 40.22 -6.05
N VAL A 61 -5.78 39.83 -4.80
CA VAL A 61 -4.99 38.66 -4.41
C VAL A 61 -5.91 37.56 -3.93
N SER A 62 -5.68 36.33 -4.39
CA SER A 62 -6.35 35.15 -3.88
C SER A 62 -5.57 34.57 -2.70
N LEU A 63 -6.26 34.29 -1.60
CA LEU A 63 -5.68 33.62 -0.42
C LEU A 63 -5.77 32.09 -0.50
N LYS A 64 -6.39 31.56 -1.55
CA LYS A 64 -6.43 30.11 -1.78
C LYS A 64 -5.07 29.62 -2.21
N GLU A 65 -4.79 28.34 -1.91
CA GLU A 65 -3.65 27.65 -2.49
C GLU A 65 -3.71 27.72 -4.02
N GLN A 66 -2.58 28.05 -4.61
CA GLN A 66 -2.38 28.17 -6.07
C GLN A 66 -1.31 27.17 -6.48
N VAL A 67 -1.40 26.76 -7.74
CA VAL A 67 -0.47 25.81 -8.35
C VAL A 67 0.23 26.52 -9.50
N ALA A 68 1.56 26.52 -9.48
CA ALA A 68 2.40 26.97 -10.58
C ALA A 68 3.11 25.75 -11.17
N ASP A 69 2.83 25.47 -12.45
CA ASP A 69 3.50 24.41 -13.23
C ASP A 69 4.62 25.06 -14.03
N PHE A 70 5.86 24.66 -13.77
CA PHE A 70 7.03 25.24 -14.45
C PHE A 70 7.55 24.30 -15.52
N PRO A 71 7.99 24.85 -16.67
CA PRO A 71 8.49 24.05 -17.78
C PRO A 71 9.76 23.29 -17.40
N PRO A 72 10.09 22.20 -18.15
CA PRO A 72 11.29 21.42 -17.92
C PRO A 72 12.55 22.27 -17.95
N GLN A 73 13.37 22.17 -16.90
CA GLN A 73 14.64 22.87 -16.75
C GLN A 73 15.81 21.91 -17.00
N PRO A 74 16.81 22.30 -17.80
CA PRO A 74 18.02 21.49 -17.98
C PRO A 74 18.88 21.56 -16.71
N VAL A 75 19.23 20.40 -16.18
CA VAL A 75 20.10 20.24 -15.00
C VAL A 75 21.19 19.23 -15.30
N ILE A 76 22.32 19.31 -14.61
CA ILE A 76 23.45 18.40 -14.78
C ILE A 76 23.70 17.75 -13.42
N THR A 77 23.75 16.43 -13.40
CA THR A 77 24.05 15.66 -12.20
C THR A 77 25.56 15.65 -11.89
N ARG A 78 25.92 15.15 -10.69
CA ARG A 78 27.33 15.02 -10.26
C ARG A 78 28.16 14.12 -11.18
N ASP A 79 27.54 13.09 -11.77
CA ASP A 79 28.13 12.16 -12.75
C ASP A 79 28.03 12.70 -14.19
N ASN A 80 27.82 14.01 -14.37
CA ASN A 80 27.84 14.73 -15.63
C ASN A 80 26.78 14.31 -16.66
N VAL A 81 25.64 13.85 -16.19
CA VAL A 81 24.48 13.55 -17.05
C VAL A 81 23.55 14.77 -17.10
N THR A 82 23.27 15.28 -18.31
CA THR A 82 22.30 16.36 -18.52
C THR A 82 20.91 15.76 -18.63
N MET A 83 19.98 16.22 -17.78
CA MET A 83 18.59 15.79 -17.80
C MET A 83 17.64 16.96 -17.77
N GLN A 84 16.38 16.74 -18.11
CA GLN A 84 15.34 17.74 -17.98
C GLN A 84 14.38 17.36 -16.85
N ILE A 85 14.11 18.34 -15.99
CA ILE A 85 13.24 18.15 -14.82
C ILE A 85 12.23 19.27 -14.78
N ASP A 86 10.95 18.93 -14.73
CA ASP A 86 9.84 19.84 -14.51
C ASP A 86 9.35 19.79 -13.06
N THR A 87 8.92 20.93 -12.56
CA THR A 87 8.49 21.06 -11.16
C THR A 87 7.13 21.75 -11.08
N VAL A 88 6.37 21.35 -10.08
CA VAL A 88 5.09 21.97 -9.70
C VAL A 88 5.21 22.52 -8.31
N VAL A 89 4.89 23.79 -8.13
CA VAL A 89 4.96 24.48 -6.84
C VAL A 89 3.54 24.81 -6.36
N PHE A 90 3.22 24.34 -5.15
CA PHE A 90 1.99 24.65 -4.43
C PHE A 90 2.28 25.74 -3.41
N PHE A 91 1.64 26.88 -3.56
CA PHE A 91 1.90 28.04 -2.73
C PHE A 91 0.62 28.78 -2.36
N GLN A 92 0.67 29.53 -1.30
CA GLN A 92 -0.42 30.37 -0.82
C GLN A 92 0.10 31.74 -0.46
N VAL A 93 -0.68 32.80 -0.76
CA VAL A 93 -0.35 34.15 -0.35
C VAL A 93 -0.82 34.38 1.07
N MET A 94 0.11 34.69 1.97
CA MET A 94 -0.16 35.00 3.37
C MET A 94 -0.28 36.51 3.62
N ASP A 95 0.56 37.31 2.95
CA ASP A 95 0.54 38.77 3.05
C ASP A 95 0.37 39.39 1.64
N ALA A 96 -0.80 39.98 1.41
CA ALA A 96 -1.13 40.59 0.13
C ALA A 96 -0.34 41.88 -0.15
N LYS A 97 0.10 42.61 0.89
CA LYS A 97 0.94 43.80 0.74
C LYS A 97 2.34 43.40 0.27
N LEU A 98 2.99 42.44 0.94
CA LEU A 98 4.30 41.93 0.55
C LEU A 98 4.26 41.29 -0.83
N TYR A 99 3.20 40.55 -1.14
CA TYR A 99 3.00 39.94 -2.45
C TYR A 99 2.87 40.98 -3.57
N THR A 100 2.34 42.17 -3.26
CA THR A 100 2.11 43.22 -4.26
C THR A 100 3.33 44.11 -4.47
N TYR A 101 4.07 44.40 -3.42
CA TYR A 101 5.16 45.39 -3.43
C TYR A 101 6.54 44.78 -3.15
N GLY A 102 6.63 43.56 -2.61
CA GLY A 102 7.90 42.92 -2.27
C GLY A 102 8.67 42.41 -3.48
N VAL A 103 7.98 42.03 -4.55
CA VAL A 103 8.59 41.56 -5.79
C VAL A 103 7.73 41.92 -7.00
N ASN A 104 8.35 42.28 -8.12
CA ASN A 104 7.61 42.75 -9.30
C ASN A 104 6.77 41.65 -9.95
N GLN A 105 7.35 40.44 -10.13
CA GLN A 105 6.69 39.29 -10.75
C GLN A 105 6.88 38.05 -9.86
N PRO A 106 6.01 37.84 -8.84
CA PRO A 106 6.18 36.78 -7.86
C PRO A 106 6.34 35.40 -8.48
N ILE A 107 5.52 35.06 -9.46
CA ILE A 107 5.53 33.73 -10.09
C ILE A 107 6.82 33.49 -10.86
N ALA A 108 7.27 34.47 -11.66
CA ALA A 108 8.54 34.35 -12.37
C ALA A 108 9.76 34.33 -11.43
N ALA A 109 9.67 35.00 -10.28
CA ALA A 109 10.70 34.94 -9.27
C ALA A 109 10.77 33.56 -8.60
N ILE A 110 9.61 32.92 -8.29
CA ILE A 110 9.55 31.56 -7.78
C ILE A 110 10.07 30.56 -8.83
N GLU A 111 9.74 30.74 -10.11
CA GLU A 111 10.24 29.90 -11.20
C GLU A 111 11.77 29.94 -11.28
N SER A 112 12.35 31.14 -11.33
CA SER A 112 13.80 31.32 -11.40
C SER A 112 14.53 30.77 -10.16
N LEU A 113 13.95 30.97 -8.98
CA LEU A 113 14.48 30.43 -7.74
C LEU A 113 14.38 28.91 -7.70
N SER A 114 13.24 28.34 -8.10
CA SER A 114 13.05 26.90 -8.20
C SER A 114 14.06 26.27 -9.16
N ALA A 115 14.23 26.83 -10.34
CA ALA A 115 15.20 26.35 -11.33
C ALA A 115 16.64 26.37 -10.83
N THR A 116 17.02 27.45 -10.14
CA THR A 116 18.38 27.58 -9.57
C THR A 116 18.60 26.62 -8.42
N THR A 117 17.64 26.50 -7.51
CA THR A 117 17.68 25.58 -6.38
C THR A 117 17.74 24.13 -6.84
N LEU A 118 16.87 23.78 -7.81
CA LEU A 118 16.86 22.45 -8.42
C LEU A 118 18.23 22.11 -9.01
N ARG A 119 18.83 23.03 -9.78
CA ARG A 119 20.16 22.82 -10.36
C ARG A 119 21.25 22.58 -9.30
N ASN A 120 21.21 23.28 -8.20
CA ASN A 120 22.15 23.10 -7.11
C ASN A 120 21.99 21.73 -6.45
N ILE A 121 20.76 21.35 -6.11
CA ILE A 121 20.46 20.08 -5.43
C ILE A 121 20.84 18.89 -6.33
N ILE A 122 20.46 18.95 -7.60
CA ILE A 122 20.74 17.84 -8.56
C ILE A 122 22.23 17.78 -8.89
N GLY A 123 22.93 18.93 -8.94
CA GLY A 123 24.38 18.97 -9.15
C GLY A 123 25.19 18.26 -8.07
N GLU A 124 24.65 18.05 -6.88
CA GLU A 124 25.27 17.28 -5.80
C GLU A 124 24.91 15.78 -5.84
N MET A 125 23.91 15.38 -6.64
CA MET A 125 23.37 14.03 -6.69
C MET A 125 23.81 13.28 -7.94
N GLU A 126 23.95 11.96 -7.82
CA GLU A 126 24.14 11.05 -8.97
C GLU A 126 22.79 10.77 -9.65
N LEU A 127 22.82 10.33 -10.90
CA LEU A 127 21.65 10.03 -11.70
C LEU A 127 20.70 9.06 -10.99
N ASP A 128 21.21 7.93 -10.51
CA ASP A 128 20.41 6.90 -9.84
C ASP A 128 19.74 7.42 -8.57
N HIS A 129 20.45 8.24 -7.79
CA HIS A 129 19.89 8.91 -6.62
C HIS A 129 18.82 9.94 -6.98
N THR A 130 19.02 10.69 -8.05
CA THR A 130 18.04 11.67 -8.53
C THR A 130 16.73 11.00 -8.94
N LEU A 131 16.79 9.83 -9.57
CA LEU A 131 15.59 9.09 -9.99
C LEU A 131 14.83 8.44 -8.83
N THR A 132 15.54 8.04 -7.77
CA THR A 132 14.97 7.27 -6.65
C THR A 132 14.60 8.09 -5.42
N SER A 133 15.22 9.28 -5.25
CA SER A 133 15.10 10.08 -4.02
C SER A 133 14.27 11.37 -4.20
N ARG A 134 13.16 11.28 -4.94
CA ARG A 134 12.28 12.43 -5.21
C ARG A 134 11.82 13.14 -3.94
N ASP A 135 11.47 12.40 -2.90
CA ASP A 135 10.99 12.96 -1.64
C ASP A 135 12.05 13.85 -0.96
N VAL A 136 13.32 13.46 -1.03
CA VAL A 136 14.44 14.25 -0.50
C VAL A 136 14.62 15.53 -1.30
N ILE A 137 14.52 15.44 -2.63
CA ILE A 137 14.62 16.60 -3.53
C ILE A 137 13.46 17.57 -3.24
N ASN A 138 12.23 17.07 -3.22
CA ASN A 138 11.04 17.85 -2.94
C ASN A 138 11.14 18.58 -1.59
N GLY A 139 11.54 17.88 -0.54
CA GLY A 139 11.71 18.46 0.80
C GLY A 139 12.78 19.56 0.84
N LYS A 140 13.94 19.36 0.21
CA LYS A 140 15.01 20.36 0.15
C LYS A 140 14.58 21.60 -0.64
N ILE A 141 13.94 21.42 -1.81
CA ILE A 141 13.46 22.54 -2.61
C ILE A 141 12.40 23.32 -1.83
N THR A 142 11.42 22.64 -1.23
CA THR A 142 10.35 23.27 -0.46
C THR A 142 10.93 24.15 0.65
N ALA A 143 11.87 23.64 1.43
CA ALA A 143 12.49 24.39 2.54
C ALA A 143 13.19 25.67 2.05
N ILE A 144 13.98 25.57 0.98
CA ILE A 144 14.72 26.72 0.45
C ILE A 144 13.77 27.75 -0.19
N LEU A 145 12.76 27.27 -0.91
CA LEU A 145 11.77 28.16 -1.53
C LEU A 145 10.94 28.88 -0.47
N ASP A 146 10.44 28.16 0.53
CA ASP A 146 9.60 28.72 1.61
C ASP A 146 10.37 29.84 2.36
N GLU A 147 11.63 29.61 2.75
CA GLU A 147 12.48 30.61 3.39
C GLU A 147 12.69 31.85 2.50
N ALA A 148 12.93 31.65 1.22
CA ALA A 148 13.19 32.75 0.29
C ALA A 148 11.92 33.57 -0.04
N THR A 149 10.76 32.90 -0.15
CA THR A 149 9.50 33.52 -0.56
C THR A 149 8.73 34.18 0.59
N ASP A 150 9.09 33.87 1.84
CA ASP A 150 8.49 34.47 3.03
C ASP A 150 8.59 36.01 3.00
N LYS A 151 9.71 36.55 2.52
CA LYS A 151 9.92 37.98 2.33
C LYS A 151 8.94 38.63 1.34
N TRP A 152 8.35 37.85 0.48
CA TRP A 152 7.34 38.28 -0.51
C TRP A 152 5.90 38.02 -0.04
N GLY A 153 5.75 37.56 1.21
CA GLY A 153 4.43 37.18 1.77
C GLY A 153 3.80 35.97 1.11
N ILE A 154 4.62 35.08 0.55
CA ILE A 154 4.22 33.84 -0.09
C ILE A 154 4.71 32.68 0.76
N LYS A 155 3.83 31.76 1.08
CA LYS A 155 4.17 30.49 1.72
C LYS A 155 4.17 29.37 0.68
N VAL A 156 5.28 28.67 0.54
CA VAL A 156 5.39 27.49 -0.29
C VAL A 156 5.02 26.28 0.58
N ASN A 157 3.88 25.67 0.29
CA ASN A 157 3.40 24.52 1.04
C ASN A 157 4.13 23.25 0.61
N ARG A 158 4.34 23.08 -0.71
CA ARG A 158 4.90 21.87 -1.28
C ARG A 158 5.48 22.15 -2.67
N VAL A 159 6.60 21.50 -2.97
CA VAL A 159 7.15 21.43 -4.31
C VAL A 159 7.25 19.97 -4.72
N GLU A 160 6.85 19.67 -5.94
CA GLU A 160 6.94 18.31 -6.47
C GLU A 160 7.69 18.29 -7.80
N VAL A 161 8.60 17.36 -7.91
CA VAL A 161 9.23 17.00 -9.17
C VAL A 161 8.26 16.10 -9.95
N LYS A 162 7.82 16.58 -11.11
CA LYS A 162 6.83 15.91 -11.96
C LYS A 162 7.47 14.83 -12.82
N ASN A 163 8.37 15.24 -13.72
CA ASN A 163 9.11 14.31 -14.58
C ASN A 163 10.60 14.55 -14.45
N ILE A 164 11.36 13.45 -14.53
CA ILE A 164 12.82 13.45 -14.63
C ILE A 164 13.14 12.70 -15.92
N ILE A 165 13.63 13.42 -16.92
CA ILE A 165 13.85 12.88 -18.26
C ILE A 165 15.36 12.89 -18.54
N PRO A 166 16.05 11.75 -18.43
CA PRO A 166 17.43 11.62 -18.82
C PRO A 166 17.59 11.59 -20.36
N PRO A 167 18.80 11.75 -20.91
CA PRO A 167 19.06 11.61 -22.34
C PRO A 167 18.64 10.22 -22.85
N ARG A 168 18.21 10.14 -24.10
CA ARG A 168 17.73 8.91 -24.72
C ARG A 168 18.71 7.75 -24.65
N GLU A 169 19.99 8.02 -24.87
CA GLU A 169 21.06 7.00 -24.81
C GLU A 169 21.16 6.37 -23.42
N ILE A 170 21.07 7.17 -22.38
CA ILE A 170 21.08 6.70 -20.97
C ILE A 170 19.81 5.93 -20.68
N GLN A 171 18.67 6.39 -21.13
CA GLN A 171 17.38 5.73 -20.95
C GLN A 171 17.38 4.31 -21.57
N GLU A 172 17.88 4.19 -22.83
CA GLU A 172 18.00 2.91 -23.51
C GLU A 172 18.99 1.96 -22.82
N ALA A 173 20.11 2.49 -22.30
CA ALA A 173 21.07 1.71 -21.54
C ALA A 173 20.48 1.18 -20.22
N MET A 174 19.77 2.03 -19.49
CA MET A 174 19.08 1.66 -18.25
C MET A 174 17.97 0.63 -18.49
N GLU A 175 17.19 0.77 -19.58
CA GLU A 175 16.17 -0.21 -19.95
C GLU A 175 16.78 -1.59 -20.23
N LYS A 176 17.90 -1.64 -20.97
CA LYS A 176 18.62 -2.89 -21.23
C LYS A 176 19.17 -3.52 -19.94
N GLN A 177 19.78 -2.71 -19.09
CA GLN A 177 20.29 -3.17 -17.79
C GLN A 177 19.17 -3.69 -16.90
N MET A 178 18.07 -2.95 -16.77
CA MET A 178 16.91 -3.36 -15.97
C MET A 178 16.26 -4.65 -16.50
N LYS A 179 16.20 -4.79 -17.83
CA LYS A 179 15.70 -6.03 -18.46
C LYS A 179 16.57 -7.22 -18.10
N ALA A 180 17.89 -7.09 -18.27
CA ALA A 180 18.84 -8.16 -17.95
C ALA A 180 18.82 -8.53 -16.46
N GLU A 181 18.69 -7.54 -15.57
CA GLU A 181 18.58 -7.79 -14.13
C GLU A 181 17.28 -8.51 -13.77
N ARG A 182 16.15 -8.09 -14.37
CA ARG A 182 14.85 -8.78 -14.18
C ARG A 182 14.89 -10.21 -14.69
N GLU A 183 15.49 -10.46 -15.85
CA GLU A 183 15.67 -11.81 -16.40
C GLU A 183 16.53 -12.68 -15.48
N LYS A 184 17.65 -12.13 -14.99
CA LYS A 184 18.49 -12.83 -14.00
C LYS A 184 17.72 -13.19 -12.73
N ARG A 185 17.00 -12.22 -12.16
CA ARG A 185 16.17 -12.45 -10.95
C ARG A 185 15.06 -13.49 -11.20
N ALA A 186 14.44 -13.45 -12.38
CA ALA A 186 13.39 -14.41 -12.73
C ALA A 186 13.96 -15.85 -12.84
N VAL A 187 15.14 -16.03 -13.43
CA VAL A 187 15.81 -17.34 -13.52
C VAL A 187 16.19 -17.87 -12.14
N ILE A 188 16.77 -17.01 -11.28
CA ILE A 188 17.12 -17.40 -9.90
C ILE A 188 15.86 -17.79 -9.12
N LEU A 189 14.82 -16.97 -9.14
CA LEU A 189 13.57 -17.23 -8.41
C LEU A 189 12.90 -18.52 -8.90
N LYS A 190 12.95 -18.79 -10.21
CA LYS A 190 12.44 -20.04 -10.80
C LYS A 190 13.23 -21.26 -10.30
N ALA A 191 14.56 -21.18 -10.33
CA ALA A 191 15.41 -22.28 -9.85
C ALA A 191 15.23 -22.54 -8.35
N ASP A 192 15.12 -21.49 -7.53
CA ASP A 192 14.82 -21.62 -6.11
C ASP A 192 13.44 -22.21 -5.86
N GLY A 193 12.44 -21.79 -6.63
CA GLY A 193 11.10 -22.36 -6.59
C GLY A 193 11.06 -23.85 -6.95
N GLU A 194 11.75 -24.26 -8.01
CA GLU A 194 11.87 -25.67 -8.43
C GLU A 194 12.58 -26.50 -7.36
N LYS A 195 13.68 -25.98 -6.80
CA LYS A 195 14.38 -26.62 -5.68
C LYS A 195 13.47 -26.80 -4.46
N GLN A 196 12.79 -25.77 -4.05
CA GLN A 196 11.89 -25.84 -2.89
C GLN A 196 10.71 -26.79 -3.13
N ALA A 197 10.15 -26.80 -4.33
CA ALA A 197 9.10 -27.74 -4.71
C ALA A 197 9.57 -29.19 -4.65
N ALA A 198 10.80 -29.47 -5.17
CA ALA A 198 11.38 -30.80 -5.10
C ALA A 198 11.65 -31.27 -3.66
N ILE A 199 12.15 -30.36 -2.79
CA ILE A 199 12.35 -30.68 -1.37
C ILE A 199 11.03 -31.00 -0.70
N THR A 200 10.01 -30.16 -0.86
CA THR A 200 8.70 -30.34 -0.26
C THR A 200 8.01 -31.61 -0.76
N ALA A 201 8.16 -31.94 -2.04
CA ALA A 201 7.65 -33.20 -2.59
C ALA A 201 8.34 -34.42 -1.95
N ALA A 202 9.66 -34.41 -1.85
CA ALA A 202 10.42 -35.49 -1.23
C ALA A 202 10.11 -35.65 0.26
N GLU A 203 9.92 -34.56 0.98
CA GLU A 203 9.48 -34.58 2.39
C GLU A 203 8.06 -35.16 2.53
N GLY A 204 7.14 -34.79 1.65
CA GLY A 204 5.77 -35.33 1.61
C GLY A 204 5.75 -36.83 1.30
N GLU A 205 6.57 -37.31 0.36
CA GLU A 205 6.72 -38.73 0.06
C GLU A 205 7.26 -39.49 1.26
N LYS A 206 8.30 -38.98 1.92
CA LYS A 206 8.88 -39.58 3.13
C LYS A 206 7.86 -39.68 4.24
N GLU A 207 7.13 -38.61 4.53
CA GLU A 207 6.10 -38.59 5.58
C GLU A 207 4.95 -39.55 5.25
N SER A 208 4.49 -39.57 4.01
CA SER A 208 3.50 -40.53 3.53
C SER A 208 3.95 -41.98 3.68
N ALA A 209 5.22 -42.28 3.36
CA ALA A 209 5.77 -43.63 3.52
C ALA A 209 5.84 -44.03 5.00
N ILE A 210 6.25 -43.13 5.90
CA ILE A 210 6.27 -43.39 7.33
C ILE A 210 4.87 -43.65 7.87
N LEU A 211 3.90 -42.81 7.55
CA LEU A 211 2.51 -42.97 7.96
C LEU A 211 1.89 -44.30 7.47
N ARG A 212 2.18 -44.70 6.23
CA ARG A 212 1.74 -46.02 5.72
C ARG A 212 2.38 -47.17 6.47
N ALA A 213 3.69 -47.09 6.77
CA ALA A 213 4.36 -48.13 7.55
C ALA A 213 3.83 -48.24 8.97
N ASP A 214 3.56 -47.13 9.61
CA ASP A 214 2.96 -47.11 10.94
C ASP A 214 1.51 -47.62 10.94
N ALA A 215 0.73 -47.28 9.92
CA ALA A 215 -0.64 -47.83 9.78
C ALA A 215 -0.63 -49.36 9.62
N VAL A 216 0.25 -49.90 8.77
CA VAL A 216 0.42 -51.35 8.59
C VAL A 216 0.89 -52.04 9.89
N LYS A 217 1.82 -51.42 10.62
CA LYS A 217 2.27 -51.91 11.90
C LYS A 217 1.11 -51.95 12.91
N GLN A 218 0.35 -50.89 13.05
CA GLN A 218 -0.81 -50.81 13.94
C GLN A 218 -1.88 -51.84 13.58
N GLN A 219 -2.18 -51.99 12.27
CA GLN A 219 -3.12 -52.99 11.80
C GLN A 219 -2.69 -54.40 12.23
N ARG A 220 -1.42 -54.81 12.02
CA ARG A 220 -0.92 -56.13 12.43
C ARG A 220 -0.97 -56.34 13.92
N ILE A 221 -0.69 -55.30 14.74
CA ILE A 221 -0.81 -55.41 16.20
C ILE A 221 -2.26 -55.64 16.59
N LEU A 222 -3.20 -54.84 16.08
CA LEU A 222 -4.62 -54.98 16.38
C LEU A 222 -5.21 -56.33 15.91
N GLU A 223 -4.78 -56.82 14.75
CA GLU A 223 -5.14 -58.16 14.26
C GLU A 223 -4.64 -59.25 15.19
N ALA A 224 -3.35 -59.18 15.60
CA ALA A 224 -2.79 -60.17 16.52
C ALA A 224 -3.40 -60.11 17.92
N GLU A 225 -3.69 -58.91 18.43
CA GLU A 225 -4.40 -58.75 19.72
C GLU A 225 -5.85 -59.28 19.63
N GLY A 226 -6.54 -59.03 18.53
CA GLY A 226 -7.89 -59.54 18.25
C GLY A 226 -7.90 -61.04 18.17
N GLU A 227 -6.95 -61.67 17.49
CA GLU A 227 -6.79 -63.13 17.42
C GLU A 227 -6.48 -63.72 18.80
N ALA A 228 -5.54 -63.12 19.56
CA ALA A 228 -5.23 -63.57 20.89
C ALA A 228 -6.42 -63.49 21.85
N GLN A 229 -7.17 -62.40 21.80
CA GLN A 229 -8.41 -62.25 22.59
C GLN A 229 -9.49 -63.27 22.16
N ALA A 230 -9.66 -63.52 20.88
CA ALA A 230 -10.60 -64.49 20.38
C ALA A 230 -10.24 -65.92 20.85
N ILE A 231 -8.93 -66.30 20.79
CA ILE A 231 -8.43 -67.59 21.27
C ILE A 231 -8.68 -67.73 22.79
N LEU A 232 -8.33 -66.67 23.56
CA LEU A 232 -8.55 -66.67 25.00
C LEU A 232 -10.02 -66.80 25.37
N ALA A 233 -10.91 -66.10 24.65
CA ALA A 233 -12.36 -66.18 24.84
C ALA A 233 -12.90 -67.57 24.57
N VAL A 234 -12.45 -68.22 23.48
CA VAL A 234 -12.84 -69.58 23.10
C VAL A 234 -12.30 -70.56 24.15
N GLN A 235 -11.04 -70.44 24.57
CA GLN A 235 -10.48 -71.35 25.55
C GLN A 235 -11.14 -71.19 26.96
N LYS A 236 -11.47 -69.96 27.35
CA LYS A 236 -12.24 -69.71 28.57
C LYS A 236 -13.64 -70.28 28.49
N ALA A 237 -14.34 -70.12 27.40
CA ALA A 237 -15.66 -70.76 27.18
C ALA A 237 -15.58 -72.29 27.22
N ASN A 238 -14.54 -72.89 26.63
CA ASN A 238 -14.30 -74.31 26.68
C ASN A 238 -14.00 -74.77 28.12
N ALA A 239 -13.15 -74.06 28.85
CA ALA A 239 -12.85 -74.39 30.25
C ALA A 239 -14.11 -74.28 31.10
N ASP A 240 -14.91 -73.26 30.97
CA ASP A 240 -16.16 -73.10 31.70
C ASP A 240 -17.15 -74.23 31.36
N ALA A 241 -17.24 -74.59 30.04
CA ALA A 241 -18.06 -75.71 29.61
C ALA A 241 -17.63 -77.07 30.24
N ILE A 242 -16.30 -77.31 30.32
CA ILE A 242 -15.75 -78.52 30.98
C ILE A 242 -16.04 -78.46 32.43
N ARG A 243 -15.90 -77.29 33.11
CA ARG A 243 -16.18 -77.13 34.56
C ARG A 243 -17.67 -77.45 34.86
N LEU A 244 -18.58 -76.87 34.05
CA LEU A 244 -20.02 -77.11 34.15
C LEU A 244 -20.36 -78.61 33.93
N LEU A 245 -19.70 -79.28 33.01
CA LEU A 245 -19.84 -80.73 32.82
C LEU A 245 -19.37 -81.55 33.97
N ASN A 246 -18.24 -81.19 34.62
CA ASN A 246 -17.74 -81.88 35.80
C ASN A 246 -18.63 -81.65 37.04
N GLU A 247 -19.17 -80.43 37.19
CA GLU A 247 -20.12 -80.11 38.26
C GLU A 247 -21.45 -80.88 38.18
N ALA A 248 -21.88 -81.08 36.93
CA ALA A 248 -23.17 -81.80 36.62
C ALA A 248 -23.10 -83.33 36.83
N MET A 249 -21.95 -83.91 37.14
CA MET A 249 -21.74 -85.37 37.31
C MET A 249 -22.48 -86.18 36.23
N PRO A 250 -22.13 -86.09 34.98
CA PRO A 250 -22.86 -86.75 33.87
C PRO A 250 -22.72 -88.30 34.06
N SER A 251 -23.84 -89.00 33.84
CA SER A 251 -23.82 -90.50 33.84
C SER A 251 -22.98 -91.04 32.68
N ASP A 252 -22.46 -92.24 32.78
CA ASP A 252 -21.64 -92.91 31.75
C ASP A 252 -22.31 -92.87 30.32
N LYS A 253 -23.64 -92.87 30.28
CA LYS A 253 -24.43 -92.82 29.03
C LYS A 253 -24.29 -91.46 28.35
N VAL A 254 -24.20 -90.34 29.08
CA VAL A 254 -24.00 -88.98 28.55
C VAL A 254 -22.57 -88.79 28.01
N LEU A 255 -21.58 -89.36 28.74
CA LEU A 255 -20.19 -89.38 28.25
C LEU A 255 -20.01 -90.16 26.96
N ALA A 256 -20.75 -91.27 26.78
CA ALA A 256 -20.75 -92.04 25.52
C ALA A 256 -21.35 -91.30 24.40
N ILE A 257 -22.45 -90.51 24.58
CA ILE A 257 -23.05 -89.67 23.55
C ILE A 257 -22.09 -88.56 23.14
N ARG A 258 -21.39 -87.91 24.09
CA ARG A 258 -20.43 -86.85 23.80
C ARG A 258 -19.19 -87.34 23.05
N SER A 259 -18.73 -88.58 23.37
CA SER A 259 -17.64 -89.18 22.61
C SER A 259 -18.02 -89.45 21.14
N LEU A 260 -19.24 -89.93 20.96
CA LEU A 260 -19.80 -90.12 19.57
C LEU A 260 -19.97 -88.76 18.82
N GLU A 261 -20.42 -87.70 19.49
CA GLU A 261 -20.47 -86.33 18.91
C GLU A 261 -19.08 -85.81 18.55
N ALA A 262 -18.08 -86.04 19.39
CA ALA A 262 -16.69 -85.69 19.14
C ALA A 262 -16.14 -86.44 17.91
N LEU A 263 -16.44 -87.70 17.81
CA LEU A 263 -16.07 -88.56 16.67
C LEU A 263 -16.72 -88.12 15.39
N ALA A 264 -18.01 -87.74 15.43
CA ALA A 264 -18.75 -87.18 14.26
C ALA A 264 -18.15 -85.88 13.81
N LYS A 265 -17.70 -84.98 14.73
CA LYS A 265 -16.98 -83.73 14.38
C LYS A 265 -15.63 -83.99 13.71
N VAL A 266 -14.91 -84.99 14.16
CA VAL A 266 -13.62 -85.39 13.56
C VAL A 266 -13.86 -86.01 12.19
N ALA A 267 -14.92 -86.81 12.01
CA ALA A 267 -15.29 -87.45 10.76
C ALA A 267 -15.75 -86.44 9.69
N ASN A 268 -16.33 -85.28 10.08
CA ASN A 268 -16.74 -84.19 9.19
C ASN A 268 -15.61 -83.20 8.91
N GLY A 269 -14.43 -83.37 9.51
CA GLY A 269 -13.25 -82.57 9.18
C GLY A 269 -12.73 -82.84 7.80
N LYS A 270 -12.18 -81.80 7.13
CA LYS A 270 -11.62 -81.87 5.76
C LYS A 270 -10.43 -82.83 5.57
N ALA A 271 -10.02 -83.60 6.59
CA ALA A 271 -8.92 -84.53 6.54
C ALA A 271 -9.42 -85.95 6.25
N THR A 272 -9.09 -86.48 5.10
CA THR A 272 -9.60 -87.74 4.49
C THR A 272 -8.96 -89.04 4.99
N LYS A 273 -8.22 -89.06 6.12
CA LYS A 273 -7.67 -90.30 6.67
C LYS A 273 -8.00 -90.40 8.19
N ILE A 274 -8.95 -91.26 8.51
CA ILE A 274 -9.19 -91.69 9.92
C ILE A 274 -8.50 -93.02 10.07
N ILE A 275 -7.50 -93.11 10.95
CA ILE A 275 -6.89 -94.35 11.42
C ILE A 275 -7.59 -94.72 12.72
N ILE A 276 -8.43 -95.76 12.68
CA ILE A 276 -9.05 -96.27 13.85
C ILE A 276 -8.14 -97.43 14.36
N PRO A 277 -7.56 -97.37 15.57
CA PRO A 277 -6.85 -98.52 16.19
C PRO A 277 -7.92 -99.48 16.64
N ILE A 278 -7.78 -100.75 16.25
CA ILE A 278 -8.58 -101.87 16.70
C ILE A 278 -8.13 -102.31 18.08
#